data_08bd84a676b9bafeb35724ebf0c5c4a8
#
_entry.id   08bd84a676b9bafeb35724ebf0c5c4a8
#
_cell.length_a   1.000
_cell.length_b   1.000
_cell.length_c   1.000
_cell.angle_alpha   90.00
_cell.angle_beta   90.00
_cell.angle_gamma   90.00
#
_symmetry.space_group_name_H-M   'P 1'
#
loop_
_entity.id
_entity.type
_entity.pdbx_description
1 polymer ?
#
loop_
_entity_poly.entity_id
_entity_poly.type
_entity_poly.pdbx_seq_one_letter_code
_entity_poly.pdbx_strand_id
1 'polypeptide(L)'
;KIDMASPNINLRDPAIYRIRFAEHHNTGNKWCVYPMYTFAHPIEDSLENITHSICTLEFEDQRAFYDWTLERIIPVLRAPQYEEAKQLLLQMSKGESDLALPFMRAAYEHRSKLGQSAPEQAMAEVFEAWESDFGPEKLDGTRASAFWALMTVNTEHFTPLLQAALTVVRPNFFLLSHQYEFNRLNLSHVVVSKRKLIQLVQEKLVDGWDDPRMPTIFGLRRRGYTPESIHLFADRCGVSRVAGGLIDYSVLEACLREDLEGRALRRIGVVRPLKLIIDNYDENASEMLVAPNHPQKPEWGTREVSFSKELWIDESDFAEVPPKGYRRLTIPADGSEAKPVRLRYGYVVVPTSIDKDENGKVIAVHCRYLPETKSGTAGSESVKCKAAIHWVDAKTAVACEFRLYDRLFAVAQPDAVDADYRTLLNPESKEVVTGYIEPAMAQAQPDEKFQLERTAYFVADRIDHKPEAPVFNLAVGLKDTQGKKK
;
A
#
# COMPACT_ATOMS: atom_id res chain seq x y z
N LYS A 1 -15.55 36.25 -21.16
CA LYS A 1 -16.10 36.88 -19.95
C LYS A 1 -17.35 36.13 -19.54
N ILE A 2 -17.40 35.72 -18.30
CA ILE A 2 -18.54 34.98 -17.73
C ILE A 2 -19.38 35.96 -16.90
N ASP A 3 -18.90 36.28 -15.72
CA ASP A 3 -19.52 37.28 -14.84
C ASP A 3 -18.43 38.18 -14.23
N MET A 4 -18.33 39.38 -14.72
CA MET A 4 -17.31 40.33 -14.26
C MET A 4 -17.54 40.86 -12.84
N ALA A 5 -18.75 40.69 -12.28
CA ALA A 5 -19.09 41.05 -10.90
C ALA A 5 -18.79 39.93 -9.90
N SER A 6 -18.46 38.71 -10.36
CA SER A 6 -18.18 37.57 -9.49
C SER A 6 -16.99 37.85 -8.56
N PRO A 7 -17.08 37.49 -7.26
CA PRO A 7 -15.93 37.53 -6.36
C PRO A 7 -14.86 36.49 -6.74
N ASN A 8 -15.25 35.41 -7.41
CA ASN A 8 -14.33 34.38 -7.90
C ASN A 8 -13.72 34.81 -9.24
N ILE A 9 -12.41 35.03 -9.27
CA ILE A 9 -11.68 35.48 -10.47
C ILE A 9 -11.81 34.46 -11.63
N ASN A 10 -11.94 33.16 -11.33
CA ASN A 10 -12.12 32.13 -12.34
C ASN A 10 -13.47 32.19 -13.07
N LEU A 11 -14.44 32.95 -12.55
CA LEU A 11 -15.73 33.23 -13.18
C LEU A 11 -15.81 34.58 -13.87
N ARG A 12 -14.75 35.38 -13.90
CA ARG A 12 -14.74 36.70 -14.59
C ARG A 12 -14.34 36.53 -16.05
N ASP A 13 -13.06 36.54 -16.32
CA ASP A 13 -12.46 36.42 -17.66
C ASP A 13 -11.27 35.46 -17.66
N PRO A 14 -11.50 34.18 -17.33
CA PRO A 14 -10.42 33.20 -17.25
C PRO A 14 -9.73 33.00 -18.60
N ALA A 15 -8.41 32.86 -18.59
CA ALA A 15 -7.66 32.45 -19.76
C ALA A 15 -7.96 30.99 -20.06
N ILE A 16 -8.53 30.68 -21.21
CA ILE A 16 -8.87 29.32 -21.62
C ILE A 16 -7.81 28.66 -22.52
N TYR A 17 -7.00 29.50 -23.22
CA TYR A 17 -5.87 29.03 -24.01
C TYR A 17 -4.62 29.84 -23.71
N ARG A 18 -3.46 29.22 -23.98
CA ARG A 18 -2.14 29.89 -23.96
C ARG A 18 -1.38 29.62 -25.26
N ILE A 19 -0.54 30.55 -25.64
CA ILE A 19 0.41 30.36 -26.74
C ILE A 19 1.75 29.92 -26.14
N ARG A 20 2.31 28.82 -26.63
CA ARG A 20 3.61 28.33 -26.25
C ARG A 20 4.34 27.74 -27.44
N PHE A 21 5.47 28.31 -27.79
CA PHE A 21 6.37 27.78 -28.80
C PHE A 21 7.35 26.83 -28.12
N ALA A 22 7.05 25.54 -28.14
CA ALA A 22 7.91 24.49 -27.60
C ALA A 22 7.55 23.16 -28.27
N GLU A 23 8.56 22.34 -28.49
CA GLU A 23 8.34 20.97 -28.98
C GLU A 23 7.58 20.13 -27.94
N HIS A 24 6.52 19.48 -28.39
CA HIS A 24 5.71 18.59 -27.56
C HIS A 24 6.08 17.13 -27.84
N HIS A 25 6.27 16.33 -26.80
CA HIS A 25 6.78 14.95 -26.89
C HIS A 25 5.97 14.01 -27.79
N ASN A 26 4.66 14.25 -27.97
CA ASN A 26 3.81 13.44 -28.85
C ASN A 26 3.56 14.09 -30.22
N THR A 27 3.47 15.42 -30.29
CA THR A 27 3.01 16.13 -31.50
C THR A 27 4.09 17.01 -32.14
N GLY A 28 5.30 17.04 -31.55
CA GLY A 28 6.38 17.90 -32.02
C GLY A 28 5.99 19.38 -32.04
N ASN A 29 6.24 20.04 -33.16
CA ASN A 29 5.96 21.45 -33.36
C ASN A 29 4.61 21.71 -34.07
N LYS A 30 3.68 20.74 -34.09
CA LYS A 30 2.41 20.85 -34.81
C LYS A 30 1.50 21.94 -34.25
N TRP A 31 1.55 22.18 -32.94
CA TRP A 31 0.67 23.10 -32.24
C TRP A 31 1.47 24.13 -31.44
N CYS A 32 1.00 25.36 -31.41
CA CYS A 32 1.52 26.43 -30.55
C CYS A 32 0.46 27.02 -29.61
N VAL A 33 -0.80 26.62 -29.78
CA VAL A 33 -1.92 27.02 -28.91
C VAL A 33 -2.34 25.81 -28.11
N TYR A 34 -2.37 25.95 -26.79
CA TYR A 34 -2.69 24.89 -25.85
C TYR A 34 -3.80 25.34 -24.91
N PRO A 35 -4.77 24.50 -24.56
CA PRO A 35 -5.76 24.82 -23.54
C PRO A 35 -5.08 24.98 -22.17
N MET A 36 -5.63 25.86 -21.37
CA MET A 36 -5.31 25.92 -19.95
C MET A 36 -5.92 24.71 -19.26
N TYR A 37 -5.25 24.20 -18.21
CA TYR A 37 -5.70 23.03 -17.46
C TYR A 37 -7.16 23.16 -16.98
N THR A 38 -7.51 24.31 -16.42
CA THR A 38 -8.85 24.58 -15.92
C THR A 38 -9.97 24.50 -16.97
N PHE A 39 -9.62 24.68 -18.24
CA PHE A 39 -10.55 24.55 -19.37
C PHE A 39 -10.52 23.13 -19.98
N ALA A 40 -9.35 22.52 -20.10
CA ALA A 40 -9.22 21.17 -20.65
C ALA A 40 -9.83 20.10 -19.74
N HIS A 41 -9.60 20.20 -18.44
CA HIS A 41 -10.01 19.22 -17.43
C HIS A 41 -11.51 18.86 -17.47
N PRO A 42 -12.48 19.81 -17.38
CA PRO A 42 -13.90 19.47 -17.47
C PRO A 42 -14.28 18.84 -18.80
N ILE A 43 -13.62 19.24 -19.89
CA ILE A 43 -13.92 18.72 -21.24
C ILE A 43 -13.43 17.26 -21.37
N GLU A 44 -12.21 17.01 -20.92
CA GLU A 44 -11.61 15.66 -20.92
C GLU A 44 -12.42 14.70 -20.03
N ASP A 45 -12.73 15.10 -18.80
CA ASP A 45 -13.59 14.33 -17.90
C ASP A 45 -14.94 13.98 -18.53
N SER A 46 -15.56 14.95 -19.21
CA SER A 46 -16.84 14.72 -19.89
C SER A 46 -16.71 13.78 -21.08
N LEU A 47 -15.66 13.91 -21.90
CA LEU A 47 -15.43 13.04 -23.06
C LEU A 47 -15.08 11.61 -22.66
N GLU A 48 -14.39 11.44 -21.53
CA GLU A 48 -14.00 10.14 -20.99
C GLU A 48 -15.06 9.51 -20.07
N ASN A 49 -16.21 10.17 -19.89
CA ASN A 49 -17.29 9.73 -19.00
C ASN A 49 -16.88 9.57 -17.54
N ILE A 50 -15.98 10.41 -17.04
CA ILE A 50 -15.57 10.45 -15.63
C ILE A 50 -16.76 10.95 -14.81
N THR A 51 -17.17 10.20 -13.81
CA THR A 51 -18.25 10.56 -12.89
C THR A 51 -17.73 11.29 -11.64
N HIS A 52 -16.54 10.91 -11.17
CA HIS A 52 -15.91 11.47 -9.97
C HIS A 52 -14.54 12.01 -10.34
N SER A 53 -14.47 13.33 -10.56
CA SER A 53 -13.23 14.05 -10.79
C SER A 53 -12.60 14.42 -9.46
N ILE A 54 -11.45 13.84 -9.14
CA ILE A 54 -10.83 13.93 -7.82
C ILE A 54 -9.68 14.92 -7.86
N CYS A 55 -9.77 15.98 -7.09
CA CYS A 55 -8.78 17.05 -7.01
C CYS A 55 -8.34 17.32 -5.56
N THR A 56 -7.23 18.05 -5.41
CA THR A 56 -6.86 18.63 -4.12
C THR A 56 -7.56 19.99 -3.92
N LEU A 57 -7.66 20.47 -2.68
CA LEU A 57 -8.29 21.76 -2.32
C LEU A 57 -7.68 22.98 -3.03
N GLU A 58 -6.50 22.85 -3.62
CA GLU A 58 -5.88 23.87 -4.47
C GLU A 58 -6.76 24.27 -5.66
N PHE A 59 -7.67 23.39 -6.08
CA PHE A 59 -8.57 23.55 -7.22
C PHE A 59 -10.01 23.92 -6.81
N GLU A 60 -10.30 24.10 -5.53
CA GLU A 60 -11.65 24.42 -5.03
C GLU A 60 -12.22 25.67 -5.68
N ASP A 61 -11.43 26.73 -5.80
CA ASP A 61 -11.85 27.98 -6.43
C ASP A 61 -12.15 27.84 -7.93
N GLN A 62 -11.63 26.78 -8.57
CA GLN A 62 -11.83 26.50 -9.99
C GLN A 62 -13.09 25.66 -10.25
N ARG A 63 -13.68 25.06 -9.22
CA ARG A 63 -14.87 24.23 -9.36
C ARG A 63 -16.04 24.94 -10.03
N ALA A 64 -16.29 26.17 -9.66
CA ALA A 64 -17.37 26.95 -10.27
C ALA A 64 -17.16 27.15 -11.79
N PHE A 65 -15.91 27.27 -12.24
CA PHE A 65 -15.58 27.31 -13.66
C PHE A 65 -15.67 25.94 -14.34
N TYR A 66 -15.31 24.88 -13.64
CA TYR A 66 -15.49 23.50 -14.09
C TYR A 66 -16.97 23.21 -14.38
N ASP A 67 -17.86 23.46 -13.40
CA ASP A 67 -19.30 23.25 -13.55
C ASP A 67 -19.87 24.13 -14.68
N TRP A 68 -19.49 25.42 -14.76
CA TRP A 68 -19.91 26.32 -15.82
C TRP A 68 -19.49 25.82 -17.22
N THR A 69 -18.29 25.26 -17.35
CA THR A 69 -17.79 24.71 -18.62
C THR A 69 -18.60 23.51 -19.04
N LEU A 70 -18.88 22.58 -18.11
CA LEU A 70 -19.69 21.40 -18.38
C LEU A 70 -21.09 21.78 -18.84
N GLU A 71 -21.78 22.72 -18.17
CA GLU A 71 -23.11 23.17 -18.53
C GLU A 71 -23.18 23.73 -19.96
N ARG A 72 -22.13 24.32 -20.47
CA ARG A 72 -22.12 25.01 -21.77
C ARG A 72 -21.59 24.15 -22.91
N ILE A 73 -20.65 23.27 -22.64
CA ILE A 73 -19.92 22.52 -23.66
C ILE A 73 -20.49 21.11 -23.85
N ILE A 74 -20.95 20.45 -22.81
CA ILE A 74 -21.50 19.09 -22.92
C ILE A 74 -22.64 18.99 -23.93
N PRO A 75 -23.64 19.88 -23.93
CA PRO A 75 -24.72 19.80 -24.90
C PRO A 75 -24.22 19.84 -26.35
N VAL A 76 -23.16 20.60 -26.61
CA VAL A 76 -22.58 20.73 -27.96
C VAL A 76 -21.77 19.48 -28.33
N LEU A 77 -20.92 18.99 -27.42
CA LEU A 77 -20.07 17.83 -27.66
C LEU A 77 -20.86 16.52 -27.82
N ARG A 78 -22.01 16.44 -27.16
CA ARG A 78 -22.87 15.23 -27.17
C ARG A 78 -24.10 15.39 -28.05
N ALA A 79 -24.22 16.44 -28.83
CA ALA A 79 -25.36 16.65 -29.73
C ALA A 79 -25.68 15.45 -30.65
N PRO A 80 -24.71 14.75 -31.27
CA PRO A 80 -25.00 13.58 -32.07
C PRO A 80 -25.60 12.43 -31.26
N GLN A 81 -25.04 12.12 -30.11
CA GLN A 81 -25.51 11.08 -29.19
C GLN A 81 -26.88 11.44 -28.58
N TYR A 82 -27.11 12.71 -28.35
CA TYR A 82 -28.38 13.23 -27.90
C TYR A 82 -29.53 12.96 -28.91
N GLU A 83 -29.32 13.25 -30.17
CA GLU A 83 -30.34 12.99 -31.19
C GLU A 83 -30.61 11.48 -31.38
N GLU A 84 -29.55 10.65 -31.30
CA GLU A 84 -29.70 9.18 -31.35
C GLU A 84 -30.51 8.66 -30.17
N ALA A 85 -30.18 9.12 -28.92
CA ALA A 85 -30.92 8.72 -27.72
C ALA A 85 -32.38 9.22 -27.76
N LYS A 86 -32.62 10.42 -28.25
CA LYS A 86 -33.97 10.99 -28.44
C LYS A 86 -34.79 10.14 -29.41
N GLN A 87 -34.21 9.71 -30.55
CA GLN A 87 -34.88 8.84 -31.49
C GLN A 87 -35.17 7.46 -30.87
N LEU A 88 -34.25 6.88 -30.15
CA LEU A 88 -34.45 5.62 -29.43
C LEU A 88 -35.57 5.75 -28.40
N LEU A 89 -35.60 6.80 -27.59
CA LEU A 89 -36.66 7.08 -26.61
C LEU A 89 -38.04 7.25 -27.31
N LEU A 90 -38.07 7.95 -28.43
CA LEU A 90 -39.29 8.10 -29.24
C LEU A 90 -39.79 6.76 -29.80
N GLN A 91 -38.91 5.91 -30.30
CA GLN A 91 -39.24 4.56 -30.77
C GLN A 91 -39.75 3.69 -29.61
N MET A 92 -39.06 3.71 -28.47
CA MET A 92 -39.52 3.00 -27.28
C MET A 92 -40.87 3.52 -26.77
N SER A 93 -41.08 4.83 -26.82
CA SER A 93 -42.37 5.44 -26.44
C SER A 93 -43.52 5.08 -27.32
N LYS A 94 -43.28 4.67 -28.55
CA LYS A 94 -44.32 4.19 -29.51
C LYS A 94 -44.52 2.67 -29.47
N GLY A 95 -43.73 1.95 -28.68
CA GLY A 95 -43.76 0.48 -28.65
C GLY A 95 -43.18 -0.18 -29.91
N GLU A 96 -42.38 0.55 -30.68
CA GLU A 96 -41.82 0.12 -31.96
C GLU A 96 -40.47 -0.62 -31.84
N SER A 97 -39.99 -0.88 -30.59
CA SER A 97 -38.70 -1.52 -30.35
C SER A 97 -38.89 -2.90 -29.72
N ASP A 98 -38.36 -3.94 -30.35
CA ASP A 98 -38.34 -5.31 -29.83
C ASP A 98 -37.52 -5.46 -28.54
N LEU A 99 -36.66 -4.50 -28.23
CA LEU A 99 -35.88 -4.44 -27.02
C LEU A 99 -36.66 -3.88 -25.81
N ALA A 100 -37.83 -3.27 -26.07
CA ALA A 100 -38.61 -2.62 -25.05
C ALA A 100 -39.14 -3.58 -23.97
N LEU A 101 -39.73 -4.68 -24.39
CA LEU A 101 -40.44 -5.61 -23.49
C LEU A 101 -39.57 -6.33 -22.45
N PRO A 102 -38.43 -6.93 -22.78
CA PRO A 102 -37.55 -7.56 -21.78
C PRO A 102 -36.97 -6.58 -20.79
N PHE A 103 -36.61 -5.42 -21.27
CA PHE A 103 -36.05 -4.36 -20.44
C PHE A 103 -37.08 -3.74 -19.50
N MET A 104 -38.29 -3.59 -19.93
CA MET A 104 -39.43 -3.06 -19.18
C MET A 104 -39.75 -3.88 -17.93
N ARG A 105 -39.73 -5.19 -18.03
CA ARG A 105 -39.95 -6.10 -16.90
C ARG A 105 -38.83 -6.01 -15.86
N ALA A 106 -37.59 -6.07 -16.29
CA ALA A 106 -36.46 -6.04 -15.39
C ALA A 106 -36.39 -4.73 -14.59
N ALA A 107 -36.71 -3.61 -15.18
CA ALA A 107 -36.68 -2.32 -14.51
C ALA A 107 -37.82 -2.15 -13.48
N TYR A 108 -38.99 -2.58 -13.82
CA TYR A 108 -40.13 -2.58 -12.90
C TYR A 108 -39.87 -3.43 -11.65
N GLU A 109 -39.23 -4.58 -11.85
CA GLU A 109 -38.82 -5.47 -10.73
C GLU A 109 -37.73 -4.85 -9.83
N HIS A 110 -36.91 -3.97 -10.36
CA HIS A 110 -35.79 -3.38 -9.60
C HIS A 110 -36.07 -1.98 -9.05
N ARG A 111 -37.18 -1.33 -9.41
CA ARG A 111 -37.54 0.04 -8.96
C ARG A 111 -37.53 0.25 -7.45
N SER A 112 -37.86 -0.78 -6.67
CA SER A 112 -37.88 -0.73 -5.21
C SER A 112 -36.48 -0.75 -4.56
N LYS A 113 -35.44 -0.99 -5.35
CA LYS A 113 -34.03 -1.07 -4.89
C LYS A 113 -33.26 0.20 -5.17
N LEU A 114 -33.88 1.23 -5.74
CA LEU A 114 -33.24 2.52 -5.95
C LEU A 114 -33.02 3.21 -4.61
N GLY A 115 -31.77 3.57 -4.37
CA GLY A 115 -31.35 4.25 -3.14
C GLY A 115 -31.81 5.71 -3.11
N GLN A 116 -31.35 6.44 -2.09
CA GLN A 116 -31.72 7.84 -1.84
C GLN A 116 -30.66 8.83 -2.34
N SER A 117 -29.76 8.44 -3.23
CA SER A 117 -28.79 9.37 -3.80
C SER A 117 -29.47 10.40 -4.71
N ALA A 118 -28.90 11.60 -4.83
CA ALA A 118 -29.48 12.67 -5.66
C ALA A 118 -29.71 12.26 -7.13
N PRO A 119 -28.82 11.47 -7.79
CA PRO A 119 -29.09 10.88 -9.09
C PRO A 119 -30.30 9.92 -9.12
N GLU A 120 -30.41 9.07 -8.10
CA GLU A 120 -31.49 8.09 -7.99
C GLU A 120 -32.83 8.71 -7.68
N GLN A 121 -32.87 9.79 -6.90
CA GLN A 121 -34.07 10.59 -6.64
C GLN A 121 -34.56 11.27 -7.92
N ALA A 122 -33.66 11.88 -8.69
CA ALA A 122 -34.03 12.50 -9.96
C ALA A 122 -34.51 11.46 -11.00
N MET A 123 -33.95 10.26 -10.95
CA MET A 123 -34.43 9.12 -11.75
C MET A 123 -35.85 8.71 -11.33
N ALA A 124 -36.11 8.64 -10.03
CA ALA A 124 -37.44 8.36 -9.50
C ALA A 124 -38.49 9.41 -9.92
N GLU A 125 -38.12 10.71 -9.84
CA GLU A 125 -38.99 11.80 -10.28
C GLU A 125 -39.30 11.75 -11.78
N VAL A 126 -38.32 11.39 -12.63
CA VAL A 126 -38.54 11.20 -14.07
C VAL A 126 -39.48 10.01 -14.31
N PHE A 127 -39.33 8.95 -13.52
CA PHE A 127 -40.21 7.81 -13.60
C PHE A 127 -41.64 8.16 -13.17
N GLU A 128 -41.82 8.87 -12.05
CA GLU A 128 -43.14 9.33 -11.57
C GLU A 128 -43.82 10.25 -12.60
N ALA A 129 -43.07 11.15 -13.24
CA ALA A 129 -43.59 11.99 -14.32
C ALA A 129 -44.07 11.14 -15.53
N TRP A 130 -43.31 10.11 -15.89
CA TRP A 130 -43.69 9.17 -16.97
C TRP A 130 -44.89 8.30 -16.59
N GLU A 131 -44.94 7.83 -15.33
CA GLU A 131 -46.07 7.05 -14.84
C GLU A 131 -47.36 7.91 -14.80
N SER A 132 -47.24 9.18 -14.44
CA SER A 132 -48.33 10.16 -14.49
C SER A 132 -48.85 10.39 -15.91
N ASP A 133 -47.97 10.52 -16.90
CA ASP A 133 -48.33 10.82 -18.28
C ASP A 133 -48.93 9.63 -19.00
N PHE A 134 -48.56 8.41 -18.63
CA PHE A 134 -48.97 7.17 -19.32
C PHE A 134 -49.96 6.31 -18.54
N GLY A 135 -50.09 6.55 -17.21
CA GLY A 135 -51.01 5.85 -16.29
C GLY A 135 -50.61 4.39 -16.02
N PRO A 136 -51.03 3.85 -14.87
CA PRO A 136 -50.61 2.53 -14.38
C PRO A 136 -51.08 1.35 -15.29
N GLU A 137 -52.14 1.53 -16.01
CA GLU A 137 -52.68 0.51 -16.93
C GLU A 137 -51.80 0.31 -18.20
N LYS A 138 -50.92 1.24 -18.49
CA LYS A 138 -50.01 1.19 -19.64
C LYS A 138 -48.60 0.69 -19.24
N LEU A 139 -48.38 0.36 -17.98
CA LEU A 139 -47.14 -0.23 -17.48
C LEU A 139 -46.96 -1.71 -17.86
N ASP A 140 -48.01 -2.35 -18.38
CA ASP A 140 -47.99 -3.74 -18.82
C ASP A 140 -47.35 -3.89 -20.21
N GLY A 141 -46.10 -4.06 -20.20
CA GLY A 141 -45.29 -4.07 -21.41
C GLY A 141 -44.90 -2.64 -21.83
N THR A 142 -44.73 -1.77 -20.89
CA THR A 142 -44.83 -0.35 -21.16
C THR A 142 -43.50 0.39 -21.16
N ARG A 143 -43.57 1.50 -21.76
CA ARG A 143 -42.58 2.57 -22.05
C ARG A 143 -41.77 3.02 -20.83
N ALA A 144 -42.43 3.17 -19.66
CA ALA A 144 -41.75 3.53 -18.40
C ALA A 144 -40.78 2.46 -17.90
N SER A 145 -41.16 1.19 -18.05
CA SER A 145 -40.32 0.07 -17.64
C SER A 145 -39.08 -0.08 -18.54
N ALA A 146 -39.19 0.23 -19.84
CA ALA A 146 -38.02 0.23 -20.74
C ALA A 146 -37.02 1.30 -20.38
N PHE A 147 -37.53 2.48 -20.05
CA PHE A 147 -36.68 3.56 -19.57
C PHE A 147 -35.92 3.17 -18.28
N TRP A 148 -36.60 2.54 -17.31
CA TRP A 148 -36.00 2.02 -16.10
C TRP A 148 -34.99 0.89 -16.34
N ALA A 149 -35.24 0.04 -17.29
CA ALA A 149 -34.30 -1.02 -17.65
C ALA A 149 -33.01 -0.45 -18.23
N LEU A 150 -33.13 0.52 -19.11
CA LEU A 150 -31.95 1.28 -19.59
C LEU A 150 -31.17 1.94 -18.46
N MET A 151 -31.87 2.41 -17.42
CA MET A 151 -31.30 3.07 -16.27
C MET A 151 -30.57 2.12 -15.32
N THR A 152 -31.00 0.86 -15.24
CA THR A 152 -30.44 -0.14 -14.31
C THR A 152 -29.40 -1.06 -14.95
N VAL A 153 -29.32 -1.12 -16.26
CA VAL A 153 -28.31 -1.93 -16.99
C VAL A 153 -27.05 -1.10 -17.18
N ASN A 154 -26.11 -1.29 -16.30
CA ASN A 154 -24.78 -0.67 -16.35
C ASN A 154 -23.92 -1.37 -17.43
N THR A 155 -24.24 -1.14 -18.71
CA THR A 155 -23.44 -1.64 -19.83
C THR A 155 -22.79 -0.47 -20.56
N GLU A 156 -21.56 -0.66 -21.03
CA GLU A 156 -20.76 0.36 -21.75
C GLU A 156 -21.49 0.99 -22.95
N HIS A 157 -22.47 0.29 -23.53
CA HIS A 157 -23.24 0.79 -24.67
C HIS A 157 -24.44 1.65 -24.27
N PHE A 158 -25.04 1.39 -23.10
CA PHE A 158 -26.24 2.10 -22.67
C PHE A 158 -25.96 3.35 -21.85
N THR A 159 -24.81 3.43 -21.19
CA THR A 159 -24.46 4.60 -20.37
C THR A 159 -24.46 5.92 -21.17
N PRO A 160 -23.84 6.01 -22.36
CA PRO A 160 -23.91 7.23 -23.19
C PRO A 160 -25.31 7.56 -23.70
N LEU A 161 -26.09 6.55 -24.12
CA LEU A 161 -27.47 6.71 -24.58
C LEU A 161 -28.37 7.17 -23.42
N LEU A 162 -28.19 6.60 -22.26
CA LEU A 162 -28.87 7.00 -21.04
C LEU A 162 -28.55 8.42 -20.64
N GLN A 163 -27.29 8.78 -20.66
CA GLN A 163 -26.80 10.12 -20.39
C GLN A 163 -27.41 11.14 -21.36
N ALA A 164 -27.45 10.81 -22.65
CA ALA A 164 -28.06 11.64 -23.66
C ALA A 164 -29.59 11.72 -23.46
N ALA A 165 -30.26 10.63 -23.15
CA ALA A 165 -31.68 10.58 -22.87
C ALA A 165 -32.09 11.43 -21.67
N LEU A 166 -31.34 11.32 -20.58
CA LEU A 166 -31.57 12.13 -19.40
C LEU A 166 -31.28 13.62 -19.68
N THR A 167 -30.32 13.99 -20.54
CA THR A 167 -30.08 15.37 -20.99
C THR A 167 -31.31 15.96 -21.67
N VAL A 168 -32.11 15.15 -22.37
CA VAL A 168 -33.39 15.57 -22.99
C VAL A 168 -34.41 15.90 -21.90
N VAL A 169 -34.50 15.07 -20.87
CA VAL A 169 -35.53 15.17 -19.83
C VAL A 169 -35.23 16.28 -18.81
N ARG A 170 -33.95 16.43 -18.43
CA ARG A 170 -33.50 17.48 -17.51
C ARG A 170 -32.10 17.98 -17.89
N PRO A 171 -31.99 19.11 -18.61
CA PRO A 171 -30.68 19.66 -19.03
C PRO A 171 -29.67 19.87 -17.91
N ASN A 172 -30.11 20.13 -16.69
CA ASN A 172 -29.25 20.38 -15.52
C ASN A 172 -28.86 19.10 -14.77
N PHE A 173 -29.38 17.93 -15.17
CA PHE A 173 -29.10 16.66 -14.47
C PHE A 173 -27.74 16.06 -14.85
N PHE A 174 -27.16 16.49 -15.95
CA PHE A 174 -25.99 15.84 -16.58
C PHE A 174 -24.66 16.53 -16.40
N LEU A 175 -24.48 17.18 -15.31
CA LEU A 175 -23.15 17.33 -14.77
C LEU A 175 -22.71 15.98 -14.15
N LEU A 176 -22.55 14.96 -14.98
CA LEU A 176 -22.16 13.63 -14.50
C LEU A 176 -20.75 13.61 -13.95
N SER A 177 -19.92 14.50 -14.45
CA SER A 177 -18.59 14.72 -13.89
C SER A 177 -18.71 15.69 -12.72
N HIS A 178 -18.57 15.20 -11.52
CA HIS A 178 -18.49 16.05 -10.34
C HIS A 178 -17.05 16.15 -9.87
N GLN A 179 -16.57 17.36 -9.65
CA GLN A 179 -15.28 17.59 -9.04
C GLN A 179 -15.42 17.50 -7.51
N TYR A 180 -14.59 16.64 -6.92
CA TYR A 180 -14.51 16.43 -5.47
C TYR A 180 -13.13 16.84 -4.99
N GLU A 181 -13.06 17.83 -4.12
CA GLU A 181 -11.83 18.32 -3.56
C GLU A 181 -11.62 17.78 -2.14
N PHE A 182 -10.39 17.37 -1.86
CA PHE A 182 -9.97 16.96 -0.54
C PHE A 182 -8.57 17.48 -0.23
N ASN A 183 -8.24 17.53 1.04
CA ASN A 183 -6.95 17.99 1.47
C ASN A 183 -5.84 16.98 1.14
N ARG A 184 -4.67 17.53 0.81
CA ARG A 184 -3.48 16.71 0.59
C ARG A 184 -3.10 16.00 1.89
N LEU A 185 -2.85 14.69 1.80
CA LEU A 185 -2.31 13.89 2.90
C LEU A 185 -0.84 14.28 3.13
N ASN A 186 -0.53 14.75 4.34
CA ASN A 186 0.84 15.05 4.76
C ASN A 186 1.35 13.92 5.65
N LEU A 187 2.44 13.29 5.24
CA LEU A 187 3.08 12.20 5.98
C LEU A 187 4.42 12.69 6.54
N SER A 188 4.74 12.33 7.78
CA SER A 188 5.99 12.72 8.40
C SER A 188 7.21 12.05 7.74
N HIS A 189 8.37 12.68 7.84
CA HIS A 189 9.67 12.20 7.35
C HIS A 189 9.76 11.96 5.84
N VAL A 190 8.89 12.57 5.05
CA VAL A 190 8.90 12.49 3.58
C VAL A 190 8.71 13.88 2.96
N VAL A 191 9.15 14.02 1.72
CA VAL A 191 8.75 15.09 0.82
C VAL A 191 7.95 14.50 -0.33
N VAL A 192 6.87 15.16 -0.73
CA VAL A 192 5.99 14.69 -1.82
C VAL A 192 6.06 15.58 -3.06
N SER A 193 6.83 16.67 -3.01
CA SER A 193 7.05 17.55 -4.15
C SER A 193 7.82 16.83 -5.25
N LYS A 194 7.20 16.69 -6.43
CA LYS A 194 7.84 16.06 -7.61
C LYS A 194 9.21 16.67 -7.93
N ARG A 195 9.34 17.99 -7.84
CA ARG A 195 10.61 18.69 -8.10
C ARG A 195 11.72 18.25 -7.14
N LYS A 196 11.40 18.16 -5.85
CA LYS A 196 12.35 17.71 -4.82
C LYS A 196 12.72 16.24 -5.01
N LEU A 197 11.75 15.38 -5.34
CA LEU A 197 12.00 13.96 -5.61
C LEU A 197 12.88 13.76 -6.85
N ILE A 198 12.65 14.52 -7.95
CA ILE A 198 13.52 14.53 -9.13
C ILE A 198 14.96 14.87 -8.74
N GLN A 199 15.13 15.90 -7.92
CA GLN A 199 16.46 16.35 -7.50
C GLN A 199 17.19 15.29 -6.68
N LEU A 200 16.51 14.60 -5.74
CA LEU A 200 17.11 13.48 -4.99
C LEU A 200 17.64 12.38 -5.91
N VAL A 201 16.89 12.04 -6.97
CA VAL A 201 17.29 11.03 -7.95
C VAL A 201 18.45 11.52 -8.82
N GLN A 202 18.38 12.76 -9.32
CA GLN A 202 19.40 13.34 -10.20
C GLN A 202 20.75 13.53 -9.48
N GLU A 203 20.71 13.92 -8.21
CA GLU A 203 21.89 14.09 -7.36
C GLU A 203 22.37 12.78 -6.74
N LYS A 204 21.72 11.65 -7.05
CA LYS A 204 22.07 10.30 -6.55
C LYS A 204 22.08 10.20 -5.02
N LEU A 205 21.21 10.96 -4.36
CA LEU A 205 20.98 10.89 -2.91
C LEU A 205 20.08 9.69 -2.54
N VAL A 206 19.38 9.16 -3.53
CA VAL A 206 18.64 7.90 -3.50
C VAL A 206 18.98 7.07 -4.73
N ASP A 207 18.74 5.76 -4.67
CA ASP A 207 19.15 4.83 -5.76
C ASP A 207 18.30 4.98 -7.04
N GLY A 208 17.12 5.59 -6.93
CA GLY A 208 16.20 5.83 -8.06
C GLY A 208 14.78 6.09 -7.61
N TRP A 209 13.84 6.10 -8.55
CA TRP A 209 12.41 6.27 -8.27
C TRP A 209 11.79 5.11 -7.49
N ASP A 210 12.42 3.95 -7.55
CA ASP A 210 12.05 2.71 -6.87
C ASP A 210 12.86 2.46 -5.58
N ASP A 211 13.66 3.44 -5.14
CA ASP A 211 14.38 3.34 -3.86
C ASP A 211 13.37 3.09 -2.73
N PRO A 212 13.55 2.04 -1.90
CA PRO A 212 12.64 1.70 -0.82
C PRO A 212 12.41 2.79 0.25
N ARG A 213 13.21 3.84 0.26
CA ARG A 213 13.05 5.01 1.14
C ARG A 213 12.16 6.09 0.54
N MET A 214 11.89 6.02 -0.77
CA MET A 214 11.09 7.01 -1.50
C MET A 214 9.59 6.78 -1.28
N PRO A 215 8.78 7.86 -1.12
CA PRO A 215 7.33 7.77 -0.97
C PRO A 215 6.62 7.58 -2.32
N THR A 216 7.20 6.83 -3.22
CA THR A 216 6.63 6.46 -4.51
C THR A 216 5.98 5.09 -4.41
N ILE A 217 4.98 4.80 -5.24
CA ILE A 217 4.38 3.47 -5.31
C ILE A 217 5.46 2.41 -5.66
N PHE A 218 6.42 2.73 -6.52
CA PHE A 218 7.52 1.83 -6.86
C PHE A 218 8.44 1.57 -5.67
N GLY A 219 8.82 2.62 -4.93
CA GLY A 219 9.66 2.50 -3.74
C GLY A 219 8.95 1.75 -2.62
N LEU A 220 7.70 2.09 -2.32
CA LEU A 220 6.88 1.40 -1.33
C LEU A 220 6.72 -0.08 -1.68
N ARG A 221 6.43 -0.41 -2.94
CA ARG A 221 6.30 -1.79 -3.39
C ARG A 221 7.61 -2.57 -3.22
N ARG A 222 8.76 -1.98 -3.62
CA ARG A 222 10.07 -2.60 -3.46
C ARG A 222 10.47 -2.78 -1.99
N ARG A 223 9.97 -1.90 -1.11
CA ARG A 223 10.11 -2.05 0.35
C ARG A 223 9.22 -3.15 0.94
N GLY A 224 8.23 -3.64 0.21
CA GLY A 224 7.35 -4.71 0.63
C GLY A 224 5.92 -4.30 0.97
N TYR A 225 5.54 -3.03 0.76
CA TYR A 225 4.14 -2.60 0.90
C TYR A 225 3.24 -3.33 -0.10
N THR A 226 2.06 -3.69 0.35
CA THR A 226 1.03 -4.36 -0.43
C THR A 226 -0.06 -3.36 -0.82
N PRO A 227 -0.82 -3.59 -1.89
CA PRO A 227 -2.01 -2.77 -2.18
C PRO A 227 -2.95 -2.70 -0.98
N GLU A 228 -3.18 -3.82 -0.29
CA GLU A 228 -4.07 -3.91 0.87
C GLU A 228 -3.59 -3.07 2.04
N SER A 229 -2.29 -3.05 2.32
CA SER A 229 -1.72 -2.18 3.37
C SER A 229 -1.88 -0.69 3.05
N ILE A 230 -1.80 -0.32 1.76
CA ILE A 230 -2.02 1.06 1.30
C ILE A 230 -3.51 1.43 1.40
N HIS A 231 -4.42 0.52 1.01
CA HIS A 231 -5.86 0.72 1.19
C HIS A 231 -6.23 0.88 2.66
N LEU A 232 -5.73 -0.01 3.52
CA LEU A 232 -5.93 0.09 4.98
C LEU A 232 -5.43 1.43 5.54
N PHE A 233 -4.30 1.92 5.04
CA PHE A 233 -3.77 3.23 5.41
C PHE A 233 -4.69 4.36 4.96
N ALA A 234 -5.17 4.33 3.71
CA ALA A 234 -6.11 5.32 3.19
C ALA A 234 -7.42 5.35 3.99
N ASP A 235 -7.97 4.18 4.32
CA ASP A 235 -9.18 4.06 5.13
C ASP A 235 -8.99 4.62 6.54
N ARG A 236 -7.84 4.37 7.17
CA ARG A 236 -7.52 4.92 8.50
C ARG A 236 -7.34 6.43 8.52
N CYS A 237 -6.72 6.97 7.48
CA CYS A 237 -6.52 8.40 7.35
C CYS A 237 -7.83 9.13 7.03
N GLY A 238 -8.72 8.45 6.28
CA GLY A 238 -9.94 9.03 5.76
C GLY A 238 -9.69 10.16 4.76
N VAL A 239 -10.78 10.73 4.26
CA VAL A 239 -10.77 11.88 3.37
C VAL A 239 -11.28 13.11 4.13
N SER A 240 -10.53 14.21 4.12
CA SER A 240 -10.88 15.44 4.82
C SER A 240 -10.69 16.67 3.92
N ARG A 241 -11.58 17.66 4.08
CA ARG A 241 -11.43 18.99 3.50
C ARG A 241 -10.75 19.98 4.46
N VAL A 242 -10.57 19.59 5.71
CA VAL A 242 -9.91 20.44 6.72
C VAL A 242 -8.40 20.42 6.48
N ALA A 243 -7.78 21.60 6.47
CA ALA A 243 -6.34 21.76 6.27
C ALA A 243 -5.53 20.90 7.28
N GLY A 244 -4.65 20.10 6.75
CA GLY A 244 -4.11 18.89 7.22
C GLY A 244 -3.39 18.80 8.53
N GLY A 245 -3.76 17.79 9.27
CA GLY A 245 -2.88 17.18 10.23
C GLY A 245 -1.71 16.47 9.54
N LEU A 246 -0.54 16.49 10.18
CA LEU A 246 0.58 15.63 9.83
C LEU A 246 0.29 14.24 10.34
N ILE A 247 0.23 13.25 9.45
CA ILE A 247 0.10 11.85 9.81
C ILE A 247 1.50 11.30 10.07
N ASP A 248 1.70 10.65 11.21
CA ASP A 248 2.98 10.03 11.51
C ASP A 248 3.23 8.82 10.60
N TYR A 249 4.46 8.68 10.12
CA TYR A 249 4.86 7.58 9.24
C TYR A 249 4.62 6.20 9.86
N SER A 250 4.64 6.11 11.19
CA SER A 250 4.36 4.87 11.92
C SER A 250 2.94 4.32 11.69
N VAL A 251 1.98 5.18 11.31
CA VAL A 251 0.62 4.74 10.93
C VAL A 251 0.66 3.91 9.64
N LEU A 252 1.42 4.36 8.65
CA LEU A 252 1.64 3.62 7.41
C LEU A 252 2.36 2.28 7.68
N GLU A 253 3.40 2.31 8.53
CA GLU A 253 4.11 1.10 8.97
C GLU A 253 3.21 0.14 9.75
N ALA A 254 2.30 0.66 10.58
CA ALA A 254 1.34 -0.17 11.31
C ALA A 254 0.36 -0.90 10.38
N CYS A 255 -0.10 -0.24 9.32
CA CYS A 255 -0.96 -0.86 8.31
C CYS A 255 -0.23 -1.99 7.56
N LEU A 256 1.05 -1.78 7.20
CA LEU A 256 1.86 -2.84 6.60
C LEU A 256 2.05 -4.02 7.55
N ARG A 257 2.34 -3.76 8.81
CA ARG A 257 2.55 -4.79 9.83
C ARG A 257 1.31 -5.65 10.03
N GLU A 258 0.15 -5.02 10.09
CA GLU A 258 -1.14 -5.70 10.24
C GLU A 258 -1.46 -6.60 9.03
N ASP A 259 -1.25 -6.10 7.82
CA ASP A 259 -1.46 -6.89 6.61
C ASP A 259 -0.50 -8.09 6.53
N LEU A 260 0.78 -7.87 6.81
CA LEU A 260 1.80 -8.92 6.73
C LEU A 260 1.67 -9.98 7.84
N GLU A 261 1.06 -9.66 8.98
CA GLU A 261 0.86 -10.64 10.05
C GLU A 261 0.06 -11.85 9.57
N GLY A 262 -0.95 -11.62 8.75
CA GLY A 262 -1.83 -12.65 8.22
C GLY A 262 -1.35 -13.35 6.95
N ARG A 263 -0.30 -12.86 6.27
CA ARG A 263 0.10 -13.40 4.97
C ARG A 263 1.59 -13.73 4.82
N ALA A 264 2.44 -13.31 5.74
CA ALA A 264 3.88 -13.58 5.65
C ALA A 264 4.23 -14.93 6.30
N LEU A 265 4.94 -15.78 5.56
CA LEU A 265 5.50 -17.00 6.12
C LEU A 265 6.52 -16.69 7.22
N ARG A 266 6.50 -17.47 8.29
CA ARG A 266 7.52 -17.37 9.34
C ARG A 266 8.77 -18.11 8.89
N ARG A 267 9.91 -17.47 9.03
CA ARG A 267 11.22 -18.01 8.67
C ARG A 267 12.24 -17.62 9.73
N ILE A 268 13.36 -18.34 9.71
CA ILE A 268 14.48 -18.03 10.60
C ILE A 268 15.60 -17.39 9.77
N GLY A 269 16.08 -16.26 10.26
CA GLY A 269 17.23 -15.57 9.69
C GLY A 269 17.93 -14.75 10.76
N VAL A 270 19.22 -14.61 10.65
CA VAL A 270 20.10 -13.88 11.55
C VAL A 270 20.70 -12.71 10.82
N VAL A 271 20.33 -11.51 11.22
CA VAL A 271 20.73 -10.28 10.52
C VAL A 271 22.16 -9.86 10.87
N ARG A 272 22.52 -9.96 12.15
CA ARG A 272 23.88 -9.67 12.64
C ARG A 272 24.42 -10.94 13.32
N PRO A 273 25.17 -11.75 12.59
CA PRO A 273 25.52 -13.09 13.06
C PRO A 273 26.60 -13.08 14.13
N LEU A 274 26.35 -13.83 15.19
CA LEU A 274 27.30 -14.23 16.23
C LEU A 274 27.29 -15.76 16.28
N LYS A 275 28.46 -16.38 16.30
CA LYS A 275 28.56 -17.85 16.36
C LYS A 275 28.14 -18.36 17.73
N LEU A 276 27.36 -19.45 17.75
CA LEU A 276 27.07 -20.25 18.95
C LEU A 276 27.56 -21.67 18.73
N ILE A 277 28.38 -22.17 19.66
CA ILE A 277 28.99 -23.49 19.61
C ILE A 277 28.42 -24.33 20.74
N ILE A 278 27.93 -25.52 20.43
CA ILE A 278 27.37 -26.45 21.42
C ILE A 278 28.44 -27.48 21.78
N ASP A 279 29.11 -27.30 22.93
CA ASP A 279 30.28 -28.05 23.32
C ASP A 279 30.04 -29.56 23.45
N ASN A 280 28.88 -29.96 23.97
CA ASN A 280 28.48 -31.34 24.19
C ASN A 280 27.62 -31.96 23.08
N TYR A 281 27.61 -31.38 21.86
CA TYR A 281 26.98 -31.94 20.68
C TYR A 281 28.04 -32.60 19.78
N ASP A 282 27.73 -33.77 19.24
CA ASP A 282 28.65 -34.50 18.35
C ASP A 282 28.95 -33.68 17.08
N GLU A 283 30.20 -33.52 16.74
CA GLU A 283 30.67 -32.71 15.62
C GLU A 283 30.14 -33.16 14.26
N ASN A 284 29.97 -34.47 14.12
CA ASN A 284 29.48 -35.10 12.88
C ASN A 284 27.97 -35.31 12.88
N ALA A 285 27.29 -35.08 13.99
CA ALA A 285 25.85 -35.22 14.07
C ALA A 285 25.13 -34.03 13.45
N SER A 286 24.00 -34.32 12.85
CA SER A 286 23.00 -33.30 12.46
C SER A 286 21.62 -33.95 12.58
N GLU A 287 20.62 -33.13 12.86
CA GLU A 287 19.23 -33.59 12.91
C GLU A 287 18.29 -32.56 12.29
N MET A 288 17.11 -33.03 11.87
CA MET A 288 16.06 -32.15 11.35
C MET A 288 15.02 -31.88 12.43
N LEU A 289 14.80 -30.62 12.71
CA LEU A 289 13.78 -30.15 13.63
C LEU A 289 12.60 -29.59 12.84
N VAL A 290 11.40 -29.63 13.44
CA VAL A 290 10.18 -29.20 12.77
C VAL A 290 9.78 -27.81 13.27
N ALA A 291 9.57 -26.90 12.35
CA ALA A 291 9.10 -25.54 12.61
C ALA A 291 7.82 -25.24 11.82
N PRO A 292 6.80 -24.59 12.41
CA PRO A 292 5.59 -24.20 11.69
C PRO A 292 5.88 -23.07 10.71
N ASN A 293 5.20 -23.09 9.56
CA ASN A 293 5.28 -21.98 8.60
C ASN A 293 4.51 -20.74 9.08
N HIS A 294 3.51 -20.93 9.96
CA HIS A 294 2.80 -19.84 10.66
C HIS A 294 2.18 -20.39 11.96
N PRO A 295 2.34 -19.68 13.10
CA PRO A 295 1.89 -20.20 14.39
C PRO A 295 0.35 -20.30 14.53
N GLN A 296 -0.39 -19.44 13.82
CA GLN A 296 -1.85 -19.38 13.86
C GLN A 296 -2.54 -20.00 12.65
N LYS A 297 -1.77 -20.54 11.69
CA LYS A 297 -2.27 -21.13 10.44
C LYS A 297 -1.66 -22.52 10.23
N PRO A 298 -2.15 -23.52 10.97
CA PRO A 298 -1.66 -24.89 10.85
C PRO A 298 -1.77 -25.47 9.43
N GLU A 299 -2.76 -25.01 8.68
CA GLU A 299 -2.99 -25.36 7.28
C GLU A 299 -1.85 -24.96 6.33
N TRP A 300 -0.98 -24.03 6.74
CA TRP A 300 0.24 -23.69 6.00
C TRP A 300 1.38 -24.69 6.21
N GLY A 301 1.15 -25.68 7.06
CA GLY A 301 2.06 -26.77 7.30
C GLY A 301 3.31 -26.38 8.08
N THR A 302 4.27 -27.27 8.02
CA THR A 302 5.56 -27.17 8.72
C THR A 302 6.71 -27.27 7.73
N ARG A 303 7.91 -26.97 8.19
CA ARG A 303 9.17 -27.16 7.47
C ARG A 303 10.22 -27.80 8.37
N GLU A 304 11.20 -28.39 7.76
CA GLU A 304 12.37 -28.93 8.44
C GLU A 304 13.46 -27.88 8.54
N VAL A 305 14.10 -27.80 9.71
CA VAL A 305 15.21 -26.89 10.00
C VAL A 305 16.36 -27.73 10.52
N SER A 306 17.52 -27.72 9.85
CA SER A 306 18.72 -28.41 10.27
C SER A 306 19.26 -27.86 11.58
N PHE A 307 19.78 -28.75 12.43
CA PHE A 307 20.44 -28.46 13.70
C PHE A 307 21.72 -29.25 13.82
N SER A 308 22.83 -28.58 14.13
CA SER A 308 24.15 -29.14 14.33
C SER A 308 24.91 -28.49 15.48
N LYS A 309 26.17 -28.81 15.66
CA LYS A 309 27.03 -28.27 16.71
C LYS A 309 27.22 -26.76 16.64
N GLU A 310 27.35 -26.20 15.45
CA GLU A 310 27.59 -24.77 15.23
C GLU A 310 26.34 -24.08 14.66
N LEU A 311 25.96 -22.99 15.29
CA LEU A 311 24.78 -22.20 14.91
C LEU A 311 25.18 -20.73 14.76
N TRP A 312 24.39 -19.99 13.98
CA TRP A 312 24.40 -18.54 14.00
C TRP A 312 23.21 -18.04 14.81
N ILE A 313 23.46 -17.10 15.73
CA ILE A 313 22.46 -16.36 16.49
C ILE A 313 22.62 -14.87 16.20
N ASP A 314 21.62 -14.05 16.53
CA ASP A 314 21.77 -12.58 16.42
C ASP A 314 22.69 -12.05 17.54
N GLU A 315 23.59 -11.12 17.20
CA GLU A 315 24.53 -10.55 18.18
C GLU A 315 23.83 -9.94 19.38
N SER A 316 22.61 -9.42 19.20
CA SER A 316 21.79 -8.87 20.30
C SER A 316 21.27 -9.94 21.27
N ASP A 317 21.36 -11.22 20.92
CA ASP A 317 20.94 -12.34 21.77
C ASP A 317 22.01 -12.73 22.80
N PHE A 318 23.21 -12.13 22.74
CA PHE A 318 24.24 -12.25 23.77
C PHE A 318 24.61 -10.87 24.33
N ALA A 319 24.89 -10.81 25.61
CA ALA A 319 25.43 -9.61 26.26
C ALA A 319 26.45 -10.02 27.35
N GLU A 320 27.68 -9.53 27.21
CA GLU A 320 28.72 -9.74 28.22
C GLU A 320 28.39 -8.94 29.50
N VAL A 321 27.94 -7.68 29.33
CA VAL A 321 27.42 -6.83 30.41
C VAL A 321 25.93 -6.59 30.15
N PRO A 322 25.04 -7.42 30.70
CA PRO A 322 23.64 -7.35 30.40
C PRO A 322 22.96 -6.10 30.97
N PRO A 323 22.18 -5.36 30.18
CA PRO A 323 21.38 -4.26 30.70
C PRO A 323 20.26 -4.77 31.63
N LYS A 324 19.74 -3.88 32.48
CA LYS A 324 18.65 -4.22 33.41
C LYS A 324 17.47 -4.87 32.67
N GLY A 325 17.09 -6.05 33.13
CA GLY A 325 15.95 -6.81 32.52
C GLY A 325 16.33 -7.69 31.35
N TYR A 326 17.60 -7.78 30.97
CA TYR A 326 18.04 -8.69 29.91
C TYR A 326 17.82 -10.16 30.33
N ARG A 327 17.33 -10.97 29.43
CA ARG A 327 16.90 -12.35 29.72
C ARG A 327 17.48 -13.39 28.77
N ARG A 328 18.33 -12.97 27.83
CA ARG A 328 18.94 -13.85 26.82
C ARG A 328 20.28 -14.36 27.30
N LEU A 329 21.15 -14.78 26.39
CA LEU A 329 22.45 -15.37 26.73
C LEU A 329 23.36 -14.34 27.41
N THR A 330 23.89 -14.73 28.56
CA THR A 330 24.90 -13.95 29.29
C THR A 330 25.67 -14.88 30.24
N ILE A 331 26.93 -14.60 30.49
CA ILE A 331 27.75 -15.30 31.44
C ILE A 331 27.94 -14.38 32.63
N PRO A 332 27.47 -14.77 33.85
CA PRO A 332 27.59 -13.94 35.03
C PRO A 332 29.07 -13.75 35.43
N ALA A 333 29.48 -12.49 35.64
CA ALA A 333 30.87 -12.16 36.05
C ALA A 333 31.22 -12.62 37.47
N ASP A 334 30.21 -12.87 38.31
CA ASP A 334 30.37 -13.34 39.69
C ASP A 334 30.57 -14.86 39.80
N GLY A 335 30.65 -15.57 38.67
CA GLY A 335 30.83 -17.04 38.63
C GLY A 335 29.57 -17.84 38.99
N SER A 336 28.42 -17.18 39.15
CA SER A 336 27.15 -17.89 39.30
C SER A 336 26.76 -18.62 38.03
N GLU A 337 25.89 -19.64 38.14
CA GLU A 337 25.45 -20.41 37.00
C GLU A 337 24.66 -19.54 36.01
N ALA A 338 25.03 -19.62 34.75
CA ALA A 338 24.34 -18.91 33.66
C ALA A 338 22.90 -19.41 33.49
N LYS A 339 21.99 -18.51 33.16
CA LYS A 339 20.58 -18.85 33.00
C LYS A 339 20.33 -19.59 31.68
N PRO A 340 19.46 -20.63 31.72
CA PRO A 340 19.10 -21.36 30.52
C PRO A 340 18.27 -20.50 29.57
N VAL A 341 18.53 -20.67 28.27
CA VAL A 341 17.83 -20.01 27.17
C VAL A 341 17.37 -21.06 26.16
N ARG A 342 16.16 -20.92 25.63
CA ARG A 342 15.64 -21.85 24.63
C ARG A 342 16.03 -21.40 23.23
N LEU A 343 16.59 -22.32 22.47
CA LEU A 343 16.64 -22.24 21.01
C LEU A 343 15.27 -22.60 20.44
N ARG A 344 14.64 -21.68 19.70
CA ARG A 344 13.28 -21.92 19.16
C ARG A 344 13.26 -23.22 18.34
N TYR A 345 12.23 -24.02 18.54
CA TYR A 345 12.04 -25.33 17.90
C TYR A 345 13.11 -26.38 18.23
N GLY A 346 14.16 -26.00 18.95
CA GLY A 346 15.27 -26.84 19.33
C GLY A 346 15.31 -27.17 20.83
N TYR A 347 16.44 -26.94 21.42
CA TYR A 347 16.79 -27.32 22.77
C TYR A 347 16.97 -26.13 23.71
N VAL A 348 17.07 -26.38 24.99
CA VAL A 348 17.56 -25.42 25.97
C VAL A 348 19.07 -25.48 26.00
N VAL A 349 19.71 -24.32 26.02
CA VAL A 349 21.16 -24.15 26.13
C VAL A 349 21.53 -23.31 27.34
N VAL A 350 22.70 -23.58 27.91
CA VAL A 350 23.29 -22.85 29.01
C VAL A 350 24.67 -22.35 28.57
N PRO A 351 24.97 -21.05 28.53
CA PRO A 351 26.27 -20.54 28.11
C PRO A 351 27.36 -20.92 29.09
N THR A 352 28.55 -21.26 28.60
CA THR A 352 29.69 -21.75 29.34
C THR A 352 30.92 -20.85 29.24
N SER A 353 31.23 -20.36 28.04
CA SER A 353 32.37 -19.49 27.76
C SER A 353 32.15 -18.65 26.51
N ILE A 354 33.08 -17.76 26.23
CA ILE A 354 33.10 -16.91 25.02
C ILE A 354 34.46 -16.87 24.40
N ASP A 355 34.54 -16.78 23.09
CA ASP A 355 35.74 -16.43 22.36
C ASP A 355 35.70 -14.94 21.95
N LYS A 356 36.86 -14.30 21.99
CA LYS A 356 37.04 -12.91 21.60
C LYS A 356 38.11 -12.79 20.52
N ASP A 357 37.95 -11.81 19.64
CA ASP A 357 39.00 -11.42 18.73
C ASP A 357 40.10 -10.59 19.38
N GLU A 358 41.11 -10.18 18.63
CA GLU A 358 42.23 -9.38 19.06
C GLU A 358 41.81 -8.01 19.63
N ASN A 359 40.63 -7.51 19.26
CA ASN A 359 40.07 -6.24 19.73
C ASN A 359 39.18 -6.40 20.97
N GLY A 360 39.02 -7.63 21.48
CA GLY A 360 38.14 -7.95 22.60
C GLY A 360 36.67 -8.07 22.25
N LYS A 361 36.31 -8.07 20.96
CA LYS A 361 34.93 -8.30 20.51
C LYS A 361 34.60 -9.79 20.60
N VAL A 362 33.43 -10.12 21.14
CA VAL A 362 32.94 -11.49 21.18
C VAL A 362 32.66 -11.99 19.78
N ILE A 363 33.24 -13.13 19.40
CA ILE A 363 33.11 -13.78 18.08
C ILE A 363 32.40 -15.13 18.16
N ALA A 364 32.40 -15.78 19.34
CA ALA A 364 31.64 -17.00 19.57
C ALA A 364 31.15 -17.09 21.03
N VAL A 365 30.02 -17.74 21.21
CA VAL A 365 29.45 -18.10 22.53
C VAL A 365 29.40 -19.60 22.60
N HIS A 366 30.06 -20.19 23.60
CA HIS A 366 30.00 -21.61 23.89
C HIS A 366 28.82 -21.94 24.80
N CYS A 367 28.12 -23.01 24.52
CA CYS A 367 26.97 -23.44 25.30
C CYS A 367 26.96 -24.95 25.48
N ARG A 368 26.39 -25.39 26.59
CA ARG A 368 25.99 -26.78 26.80
C ARG A 368 24.49 -26.90 26.50
N TYR A 369 24.06 -27.82 25.62
CA TYR A 369 22.64 -28.09 25.42
C TYR A 369 22.15 -29.20 26.38
N LEU A 370 20.84 -29.19 26.60
CA LEU A 370 20.15 -30.18 27.46
C LEU A 370 19.31 -31.11 26.55
N PRO A 371 19.77 -32.33 26.27
CA PRO A 371 19.15 -33.22 25.28
C PRO A 371 17.67 -33.55 25.54
N GLU A 372 17.31 -33.67 26.83
CA GLU A 372 15.95 -33.96 27.28
C GLU A 372 14.94 -32.88 26.97
N THR A 373 15.41 -31.65 26.66
CA THR A 373 14.55 -30.47 26.48
C THR A 373 14.11 -30.23 25.04
N LYS A 374 14.25 -31.20 24.13
CA LYS A 374 13.86 -31.07 22.73
C LYS A 374 12.43 -30.57 22.58
N SER A 375 12.23 -29.55 21.78
CA SER A 375 10.90 -29.00 21.51
C SER A 375 9.98 -30.05 20.89
N GLY A 376 8.72 -30.10 21.34
CA GLY A 376 7.74 -31.08 20.87
C GLY A 376 7.83 -32.46 21.54
N THR A 377 8.75 -32.66 22.52
CA THR A 377 8.82 -33.90 23.33
C THR A 377 8.28 -33.69 24.73
N ALA A 378 8.04 -34.79 25.48
CA ALA A 378 7.55 -34.73 26.86
C ALA A 378 8.50 -33.96 27.80
N GLY A 379 9.82 -33.94 27.52
CA GLY A 379 10.81 -33.17 28.26
C GLY A 379 10.96 -31.72 27.92
N SER A 380 10.23 -31.22 26.93
CA SER A 380 10.40 -29.88 26.41
C SER A 380 10.21 -28.77 27.46
N GLU A 381 9.40 -29.02 28.48
CA GLU A 381 9.11 -28.03 29.54
C GLU A 381 9.82 -28.37 30.87
N SER A 382 10.71 -29.37 30.89
CA SER A 382 11.45 -29.76 32.08
C SER A 382 12.32 -28.64 32.67
N VAL A 383 12.76 -27.71 31.82
CA VAL A 383 13.56 -26.54 32.21
C VAL A 383 12.84 -25.25 31.83
N LYS A 384 12.51 -24.43 32.82
CA LYS A 384 11.87 -23.13 32.62
C LYS A 384 12.85 -22.09 32.09
N CYS A 385 12.62 -21.62 30.86
CA CYS A 385 13.38 -20.55 30.23
C CYS A 385 12.59 -19.24 30.24
N LYS A 386 13.27 -18.12 30.56
CA LYS A 386 12.67 -16.76 30.48
C LYS A 386 12.74 -16.14 29.09
N ALA A 387 13.53 -16.73 28.20
CA ALA A 387 13.71 -16.26 26.83
C ALA A 387 13.83 -17.43 25.86
N ALA A 388 13.43 -17.17 24.61
CA ALA A 388 13.72 -18.02 23.48
C ALA A 388 14.40 -17.16 22.40
N ILE A 389 15.45 -17.68 21.79
CA ILE A 389 16.20 -17.03 20.70
C ILE A 389 16.04 -17.81 19.41
N HIS A 390 16.17 -17.11 18.28
CA HIS A 390 16.20 -17.73 16.95
C HIS A 390 17.66 -18.00 16.54
N TRP A 391 17.84 -18.88 15.60
CA TRP A 391 19.15 -19.36 15.18
C TRP A 391 19.05 -20.00 13.80
N VAL A 392 20.16 -20.10 13.07
CA VAL A 392 20.28 -20.91 11.86
C VAL A 392 21.49 -21.84 11.97
N ASP A 393 21.39 -23.04 11.42
CA ASP A 393 22.50 -24.02 11.42
C ASP A 393 23.64 -23.55 10.52
N ALA A 394 24.84 -23.41 11.08
CA ALA A 394 26.00 -22.91 10.36
C ALA A 394 26.41 -23.79 9.17
N LYS A 395 26.12 -25.10 9.20
CA LYS A 395 26.43 -26.01 8.09
C LYS A 395 25.56 -25.83 6.86
N THR A 396 24.31 -25.40 7.04
CA THR A 396 23.32 -25.29 5.96
C THR A 396 22.87 -23.88 5.67
N ALA A 397 23.19 -22.92 6.55
CA ALA A 397 22.83 -21.53 6.40
C ALA A 397 23.32 -20.93 5.09
N VAL A 398 22.47 -20.13 4.46
CA VAL A 398 22.82 -19.41 3.25
C VAL A 398 23.12 -17.96 3.60
N ALA A 399 24.30 -17.49 3.20
CA ALA A 399 24.67 -16.08 3.34
C ALA A 399 23.79 -15.21 2.45
N CYS A 400 23.34 -14.07 2.97
CA CYS A 400 22.50 -13.15 2.22
C CYS A 400 22.80 -11.69 2.58
N GLU A 401 22.40 -10.78 1.71
CA GLU A 401 22.41 -9.35 1.97
C GLU A 401 21.08 -8.93 2.59
N PHE A 402 21.13 -8.28 3.73
CA PHE A 402 19.99 -7.57 4.32
C PHE A 402 20.17 -6.06 4.13
N ARG A 403 19.16 -5.41 3.56
CA ARG A 403 19.08 -3.95 3.45
C ARG A 403 18.12 -3.44 4.50
N LEU A 404 18.66 -2.77 5.48
CA LEU A 404 17.92 -2.22 6.60
C LEU A 404 17.58 -0.77 6.28
N TYR A 405 16.30 -0.48 6.10
CA TYR A 405 15.82 0.85 5.76
C TYR A 405 15.17 1.53 6.95
N ASP A 406 15.54 2.78 7.16
CA ASP A 406 14.87 3.72 8.06
C ASP A 406 14.21 4.84 7.24
N ARG A 407 13.69 5.86 7.90
CA ARG A 407 13.08 7.04 7.29
C ARG A 407 14.12 7.85 6.53
N LEU A 408 13.75 8.34 5.35
CA LEU A 408 14.67 9.07 4.48
C LEU A 408 15.12 10.41 5.11
N PHE A 409 14.24 11.07 5.87
CA PHE A 409 14.55 12.33 6.53
C PHE A 409 14.62 12.18 8.05
N ALA A 410 15.61 12.84 8.67
CA ALA A 410 15.80 12.84 10.12
C ALA A 410 14.70 13.62 10.85
N VAL A 411 14.09 14.62 10.19
CA VAL A 411 13.05 15.50 10.77
C VAL A 411 11.66 15.13 10.27
N ALA A 412 10.65 15.35 11.11
CA ALA A 412 9.28 14.98 10.79
C ALA A 412 8.67 15.79 9.65
N GLN A 413 9.03 17.05 9.49
CA GLN A 413 8.50 17.95 8.46
C GLN A 413 9.65 18.62 7.69
N PRO A 414 10.26 17.93 6.71
CA PRO A 414 11.39 18.49 5.97
C PRO A 414 11.03 19.74 5.17
N ASP A 415 9.78 19.86 4.74
CA ASP A 415 9.27 21.00 3.98
C ASP A 415 8.97 22.25 4.85
N ALA A 416 8.88 22.09 6.17
CA ALA A 416 8.56 23.18 7.10
C ALA A 416 9.82 23.81 7.75
N VAL A 417 10.99 23.20 7.56
CA VAL A 417 12.26 23.72 8.10
C VAL A 417 12.83 24.74 7.12
N ASP A 418 13.26 25.90 7.63
CA ASP A 418 13.96 26.91 6.84
C ASP A 418 15.43 26.51 6.61
N ALA A 419 15.63 25.45 5.83
CA ALA A 419 16.91 24.91 5.42
C ALA A 419 16.78 24.17 4.10
N ASP A 420 17.92 23.89 3.45
CA ASP A 420 17.91 23.00 2.30
C ASP A 420 17.51 21.58 2.77
N TYR A 421 16.38 21.09 2.26
CA TYR A 421 15.83 19.79 2.65
C TYR A 421 16.81 18.62 2.45
N ARG A 422 17.81 18.76 1.55
CA ARG A 422 18.84 17.76 1.30
C ARG A 422 19.76 17.59 2.50
N THR A 423 19.96 18.65 3.28
CA THR A 423 20.78 18.59 4.54
C THR A 423 20.03 17.90 5.68
N LEU A 424 18.73 17.66 5.51
CA LEU A 424 17.87 17.01 6.51
C LEU A 424 17.71 15.50 6.25
N LEU A 425 18.42 14.96 5.25
CA LEU A 425 18.46 13.53 5.00
C LEU A 425 19.04 12.77 6.20
N ASN A 426 18.46 11.62 6.50
CA ASN A 426 18.98 10.72 7.52
C ASN A 426 20.15 9.90 6.93
N PRO A 427 21.39 10.11 7.39
CA PRO A 427 22.56 9.39 6.88
C PRO A 427 22.50 7.89 7.15
N GLU A 428 21.73 7.47 8.19
CA GLU A 428 21.52 6.07 8.57
C GLU A 428 20.25 5.48 7.95
N SER A 429 19.68 6.14 6.94
CA SER A 429 18.42 5.69 6.32
C SER A 429 18.52 4.37 5.55
N LYS A 430 19.74 3.91 5.25
CA LYS A 430 20.04 2.62 4.60
C LYS A 430 21.32 2.05 5.20
N GLU A 431 21.22 0.84 5.72
CA GLU A 431 22.36 0.06 6.15
C GLU A 431 22.33 -1.28 5.42
N VAL A 432 23.48 -1.75 4.95
CA VAL A 432 23.62 -3.04 4.29
C VAL A 432 24.48 -3.95 5.17
N VAL A 433 23.94 -5.11 5.52
CA VAL A 433 24.63 -6.08 6.36
C VAL A 433 24.57 -7.47 5.73
N THR A 434 25.59 -8.27 5.98
CA THR A 434 25.59 -9.67 5.61
C THR A 434 25.08 -10.49 6.79
N GLY A 435 24.08 -11.32 6.54
CA GLY A 435 23.53 -12.22 7.53
C GLY A 435 23.36 -13.64 6.97
N TYR A 436 22.65 -14.48 7.71
CA TYR A 436 22.39 -15.85 7.34
C TYR A 436 20.92 -16.20 7.45
N ILE A 437 20.43 -16.99 6.49
CA ILE A 437 19.05 -17.46 6.43
C ILE A 437 18.97 -18.99 6.36
N GLU A 438 17.85 -19.56 6.76
CA GLU A 438 17.56 -20.97 6.51
C GLU A 438 17.44 -21.22 4.99
N PRO A 439 17.83 -22.43 4.48
CA PRO A 439 17.87 -22.72 3.05
C PRO A 439 16.53 -22.49 2.32
N ALA A 440 15.41 -22.70 3.02
CA ALA A 440 14.08 -22.49 2.44
C ALA A 440 13.84 -21.04 1.95
N MET A 441 14.54 -20.05 2.50
CA MET A 441 14.41 -18.66 2.06
C MET A 441 15.26 -18.34 0.83
N ALA A 442 16.33 -19.07 0.55
CA ALA A 442 17.18 -18.81 -0.61
C ALA A 442 16.45 -18.98 -1.95
N GLN A 443 15.39 -19.80 -1.95
CA GLN A 443 14.54 -20.05 -3.13
C GLN A 443 13.36 -19.07 -3.24
N ALA A 444 13.34 -18.02 -2.45
CA ALA A 444 12.28 -17.00 -2.49
C ALA A 444 12.15 -16.40 -3.88
N GLN A 445 10.92 -16.13 -4.27
CA GLN A 445 10.66 -15.35 -5.48
C GLN A 445 10.75 -13.85 -5.18
N PRO A 446 11.13 -13.00 -6.15
CA PRO A 446 11.05 -11.56 -6.00
C PRO A 446 9.67 -11.11 -5.48
N ASP A 447 9.65 -10.14 -4.58
CA ASP A 447 8.45 -9.65 -3.87
C ASP A 447 7.87 -10.62 -2.83
N GLU A 448 8.43 -11.81 -2.62
CA GLU A 448 7.96 -12.72 -1.56
C GLU A 448 8.31 -12.17 -0.18
N LYS A 449 7.36 -12.23 0.74
CA LYS A 449 7.44 -11.60 2.05
C LYS A 449 7.50 -12.62 3.18
N PHE A 450 8.38 -12.34 4.14
CA PHE A 450 8.63 -13.22 5.28
C PHE A 450 8.63 -12.42 6.57
N GLN A 451 8.18 -13.03 7.64
CA GLN A 451 8.54 -12.56 8.97
C GLN A 451 9.77 -13.36 9.44
N LEU A 452 10.91 -12.69 9.57
CA LEU A 452 12.00 -13.26 10.34
C LEU A 452 11.61 -13.23 11.81
N GLU A 453 11.48 -14.41 12.38
CA GLU A 453 10.95 -14.60 13.73
C GLU A 453 11.72 -13.76 14.76
N ARG A 454 10.99 -13.02 15.58
CA ARG A 454 11.50 -12.08 16.60
C ARG A 454 12.21 -10.83 16.06
N THR A 455 12.47 -10.73 14.76
CA THR A 455 13.27 -9.66 14.16
C THR A 455 12.39 -8.62 13.47
N ALA A 456 11.88 -8.92 12.30
CA ALA A 456 11.11 -7.98 11.48
C ALA A 456 10.43 -8.69 10.29
N TYR A 457 9.68 -7.94 9.50
CA TYR A 457 9.23 -8.38 8.18
C TYR A 457 10.22 -7.96 7.11
N PHE A 458 10.51 -8.87 6.21
CA PHE A 458 11.41 -8.70 5.08
C PHE A 458 10.73 -9.11 3.79
N VAL A 459 11.21 -8.54 2.68
CA VAL A 459 10.78 -8.88 1.32
C VAL A 459 12.00 -9.23 0.48
N ALA A 460 11.92 -10.30 -0.31
CA ALA A 460 12.95 -10.59 -1.32
C ALA A 460 13.01 -9.43 -2.34
N ASP A 461 14.18 -8.83 -2.53
CA ASP A 461 14.30 -7.65 -3.39
C ASP A 461 13.86 -7.97 -4.81
N ARG A 462 13.01 -7.13 -5.34
CA ARG A 462 12.38 -7.32 -6.65
C ARG A 462 13.37 -7.41 -7.81
N ILE A 463 14.51 -6.72 -7.68
CA ILE A 463 15.48 -6.52 -8.78
C ILE A 463 16.74 -7.33 -8.54
N ASP A 464 17.24 -7.29 -7.31
CA ASP A 464 18.59 -7.78 -6.99
C ASP A 464 18.58 -9.19 -6.38
N HIS A 465 17.42 -9.67 -5.86
CA HIS A 465 17.34 -11.00 -5.28
C HIS A 465 17.51 -12.11 -6.32
N LYS A 466 18.41 -13.04 -6.02
CA LYS A 466 18.65 -14.27 -6.80
C LYS A 466 18.94 -15.42 -5.83
N PRO A 467 18.61 -16.68 -6.16
CA PRO A 467 18.92 -17.81 -5.29
C PRO A 467 20.39 -17.93 -4.91
N GLU A 468 21.31 -17.56 -5.85
CA GLU A 468 22.77 -17.62 -5.65
C GLU A 468 23.30 -16.40 -4.87
N ALA A 469 22.55 -15.33 -4.82
CA ALA A 469 22.89 -14.09 -4.12
C ALA A 469 21.61 -13.46 -3.51
N PRO A 470 21.08 -14.04 -2.44
CA PRO A 470 19.82 -13.60 -1.87
C PRO A 470 19.93 -12.20 -1.27
N VAL A 471 18.95 -11.34 -1.58
CA VAL A 471 18.85 -9.96 -1.09
C VAL A 471 17.48 -9.73 -0.48
N PHE A 472 17.44 -9.27 0.76
CA PHE A 472 16.20 -9.01 1.49
C PHE A 472 16.15 -7.57 2.00
N ASN A 473 15.06 -6.88 1.67
CA ASN A 473 14.77 -5.54 2.16
C ASN A 473 13.96 -5.60 3.45
N LEU A 474 14.35 -4.83 4.45
CA LEU A 474 13.53 -4.61 5.64
C LEU A 474 12.25 -3.86 5.26
N ALA A 475 11.12 -4.53 5.37
CA ALA A 475 9.81 -3.93 5.12
C ALA A 475 9.36 -3.11 6.33
N VAL A 476 9.20 -3.75 7.49
CA VAL A 476 8.78 -3.10 8.74
C VAL A 476 9.19 -3.93 9.96
N GLY A 477 9.53 -3.27 11.07
CA GLY A 477 9.79 -3.92 12.36
C GLY A 477 8.53 -4.53 12.99
N LEU A 478 8.70 -5.50 13.90
CA LEU A 478 7.57 -6.13 14.62
C LEU A 478 6.85 -5.17 15.57
N LYS A 479 7.53 -4.15 16.04
CA LYS A 479 7.00 -3.12 16.94
C LYS A 479 7.43 -1.75 16.44
N ASP A 480 6.64 -0.75 16.73
CA ASP A 480 7.09 0.62 16.56
C ASP A 480 8.20 0.91 17.58
N THR A 481 9.43 0.98 17.08
CA THR A 481 10.62 1.26 17.90
C THR A 481 11.10 2.69 17.76
N GLN A 482 10.54 3.46 16.85
CA GLN A 482 11.06 4.76 16.45
C GLN A 482 10.75 5.93 17.40
N GLY A 483 10.01 5.74 18.46
CA GLY A 483 9.86 6.75 19.52
C GLY A 483 10.83 6.62 20.71
N LYS A 484 11.75 5.68 20.69
CA LYS A 484 12.55 5.28 21.89
C LYS A 484 14.06 5.33 21.74
N LYS A 485 14.61 5.87 20.65
CA LYS A 485 16.03 6.26 20.68
C LYS A 485 16.13 7.60 21.41
N LYS A 486 16.37 7.55 22.72
CA LYS A 486 16.95 8.64 23.50
C LYS A 486 18.44 8.59 23.36
#